data_a5bbe15a329aa4cc9557fc30eaff771a
#
_entry.id   a5bbe15a329aa4cc9557fc30eaff771a
#
_cell.length_a   1.000
_cell.length_b   1.000
_cell.length_c   1.000
_cell.angle_alpha   90.00
_cell.angle_beta   90.00
_cell.angle_gamma   90.00
#
_symmetry.space_group_name_H-M   'P 1'
#
loop_
_entity.id
_entity.type
_entity.pdbx_description
1 polymer ?
#
loop_
_entity_poly.entity_id
_entity_poly.type
_entity_poly.pdbx_seq_one_letter_code
_entity_poly.pdbx_strand_id
1 'polypeptide(L)'
;MGTWTYENGNTSNYLVYQADETETIDTVALGMITNNTIPGVLPLIFMQNNSDRFVKYNITAKVSMKMFFDGVITKKKFLTVMSGICGALMNCDDYMLELSSFVLNTEYIYIDVSTSKAFLVCVPFLTEKAELNYKDFFKNILFCSQFDQSENCDYIAKIITFLNTDQSCTLKSIRDFADKMLKEEGPDEYVRPEIINQSAVDPKINQAVQVSAPVINRDLK
;
A
#
# COMPACT_ATOMS: atom_id res chain seq x y z
N MET A 1 2.15 22.96 -15.35
CA MET A 1 2.22 21.56 -14.90
C MET A 1 1.66 20.70 -16.00
N GLY A 2 2.41 19.71 -16.45
CA GLY A 2 2.04 18.86 -17.58
C GLY A 2 0.82 17.98 -17.31
N THR A 3 0.41 17.22 -18.29
CA THR A 3 -0.81 16.40 -18.28
C THR A 3 -0.46 14.91 -18.35
N TRP A 4 -1.27 14.09 -17.64
CA TRP A 4 -1.14 12.62 -17.61
C TRP A 4 -2.22 12.00 -18.48
N THR A 5 -1.82 11.03 -19.32
CA THR A 5 -2.74 10.23 -20.15
C THR A 5 -2.29 8.77 -20.17
N TYR A 6 -3.17 7.89 -20.62
CA TYR A 6 -2.86 6.46 -20.78
C TYR A 6 -2.89 6.10 -22.25
N GLU A 7 -1.90 5.33 -22.69
CA GLU A 7 -1.83 4.78 -24.04
C GLU A 7 -1.82 3.26 -23.97
N ASN A 8 -2.85 2.64 -24.50
CA ASN A 8 -3.00 1.19 -24.53
C ASN A 8 -2.64 0.69 -25.94
N GLY A 9 -1.54 -0.04 -26.04
CA GLY A 9 -1.13 -0.74 -27.25
C GLY A 9 -1.51 -2.21 -27.23
N ASN A 10 -1.32 -2.90 -28.35
CA ASN A 10 -1.65 -4.33 -28.45
C ASN A 10 -0.81 -5.23 -27.52
N THR A 11 0.41 -4.83 -27.21
CA THR A 11 1.37 -5.62 -26.38
C THR A 11 1.90 -4.86 -25.19
N SER A 12 1.70 -3.55 -25.11
CA SER A 12 2.31 -2.71 -24.09
C SER A 12 1.38 -1.58 -23.71
N ASN A 13 1.34 -1.28 -22.42
CA ASN A 13 0.58 -0.17 -21.84
C ASN A 13 1.56 0.88 -21.32
N TYR A 14 1.24 2.14 -21.56
CA TYR A 14 2.07 3.26 -21.15
C TYR A 14 1.27 4.29 -20.36
N LEU A 15 1.89 4.80 -19.30
CA LEU A 15 1.54 6.08 -18.73
C LEU A 15 2.33 7.15 -19.47
N VAL A 16 1.66 8.18 -19.96
CA VAL A 16 2.26 9.24 -20.75
C VAL A 16 2.15 10.56 -20.00
N TYR A 17 3.27 11.22 -19.82
CA TYR A 17 3.35 12.59 -19.32
C TYR A 17 3.66 13.52 -20.48
N GLN A 18 2.77 14.46 -20.78
CA GLN A 18 3.02 15.56 -21.71
C GLN A 18 3.47 16.76 -20.89
N ALA A 19 4.69 17.19 -21.11
CA ALA A 19 5.25 18.33 -20.41
C ALA A 19 4.60 19.64 -20.88
N ASP A 20 4.45 20.57 -19.94
CA ASP A 20 4.11 21.95 -20.25
C ASP A 20 5.27 22.63 -20.99
N GLU A 21 4.98 23.63 -21.85
CA GLU A 21 6.01 24.36 -22.60
C GLU A 21 7.04 25.06 -21.70
N THR A 22 6.61 25.45 -20.49
CA THR A 22 7.45 26.13 -19.50
C THR A 22 8.37 25.20 -18.71
N GLU A 23 8.11 23.90 -18.73
CA GLU A 23 8.92 22.92 -17.99
C GLU A 23 10.27 22.70 -18.68
N THR A 24 11.36 22.74 -17.92
CA THR A 24 12.71 22.55 -18.43
C THR A 24 13.13 21.10 -18.19
N ILE A 25 13.70 20.46 -19.21
CA ILE A 25 14.20 19.09 -19.10
C ILE A 25 15.40 19.03 -18.15
N ASP A 26 15.37 18.12 -17.19
CA ASP A 26 16.56 17.66 -16.47
C ASP A 26 17.28 16.61 -17.32
N THR A 27 18.28 17.06 -18.06
CA THR A 27 19.04 16.21 -18.98
C THR A 27 19.84 15.13 -18.27
N VAL A 28 20.25 15.37 -17.00
CA VAL A 28 20.97 14.39 -16.18
C VAL A 28 20.02 13.28 -15.76
N ALA A 29 18.89 13.62 -15.15
CA ALA A 29 17.88 12.64 -14.75
C ALA A 29 17.36 11.85 -15.96
N LEU A 30 17.06 12.52 -17.08
CA LEU A 30 16.62 11.86 -18.30
C LEU A 30 17.68 10.87 -18.81
N GLY A 31 18.94 11.29 -18.86
CA GLY A 31 20.05 10.44 -19.28
C GLY A 31 20.24 9.23 -18.37
N MET A 32 20.13 9.42 -17.07
CA MET A 32 20.26 8.33 -16.11
C MET A 32 19.15 7.30 -16.24
N ILE A 33 17.89 7.72 -16.34
CA ILE A 33 16.75 6.79 -16.41
C ILE A 33 16.70 6.07 -17.76
N THR A 34 17.09 6.73 -18.85
CA THR A 34 17.06 6.12 -20.19
C THR A 34 18.19 5.11 -20.42
N ASN A 35 19.35 5.32 -19.81
CA ASN A 35 20.54 4.48 -20.04
C ASN A 35 20.78 3.42 -18.94
N ASN A 36 20.00 3.42 -17.86
CA ASN A 36 20.18 2.48 -16.76
C ASN A 36 18.85 1.78 -16.40
N THR A 37 18.95 0.58 -15.87
CA THR A 37 17.84 -0.09 -15.20
C THR A 37 17.92 0.22 -13.72
N ILE A 38 17.14 1.19 -13.26
CA ILE A 38 17.17 1.66 -11.88
C ILE A 38 16.16 0.84 -11.05
N PRO A 39 16.61 0.15 -9.98
CA PRO A 39 15.70 -0.66 -9.17
C PRO A 39 14.55 0.16 -8.56
N GLY A 40 13.31 -0.25 -8.82
CA GLY A 40 12.13 0.43 -8.29
C GLY A 40 11.72 1.71 -9.04
N VAL A 41 12.34 2.03 -10.17
CA VAL A 41 11.95 3.13 -11.05
C VAL A 41 11.41 2.57 -12.36
N LEU A 42 10.31 3.15 -12.87
CA LEU A 42 9.76 2.77 -14.16
C LEU A 42 10.71 3.20 -15.30
N PRO A 43 11.03 2.30 -16.23
CA PRO A 43 11.76 2.68 -17.43
C PRO A 43 10.91 3.63 -18.27
N LEU A 44 11.56 4.62 -18.87
CA LEU A 44 10.88 5.63 -19.68
C LEU A 44 11.44 5.71 -21.10
N ILE A 45 10.59 6.24 -22.00
CA ILE A 45 10.96 6.63 -23.37
C ILE A 45 10.64 8.14 -23.48
N PHE A 46 11.63 8.93 -23.84
CA PHE A 46 11.42 10.35 -24.12
C PHE A 46 11.15 10.56 -25.62
N MET A 47 10.15 11.36 -25.92
CA MET A 47 9.76 11.72 -27.28
C MET A 47 9.57 13.22 -27.36
N GLN A 48 10.06 13.81 -28.44
CA GLN A 48 9.84 15.22 -28.76
C GLN A 48 9.32 15.33 -30.20
N ASN A 49 8.23 16.05 -30.36
CA ASN A 49 7.66 16.35 -31.66
C ASN A 49 7.41 17.86 -31.72
N ASN A 50 8.22 18.57 -32.49
CA ASN A 50 8.29 20.03 -32.48
C ASN A 50 8.55 20.58 -31.06
N SER A 51 7.63 21.38 -30.53
CA SER A 51 7.67 21.89 -29.15
C SER A 51 7.09 20.93 -28.12
N ASP A 52 6.29 19.95 -28.55
CA ASP A 52 5.65 19.01 -27.62
C ASP A 52 6.64 17.97 -27.13
N ARG A 53 6.69 17.75 -25.82
CA ARG A 53 7.59 16.81 -25.14
C ARG A 53 6.79 15.82 -24.34
N PHE A 54 7.07 14.54 -24.57
CA PHE A 54 6.37 13.43 -23.93
C PHE A 54 7.35 12.50 -23.24
N VAL A 55 6.96 11.98 -22.09
CA VAL A 55 7.65 10.89 -21.42
C VAL A 55 6.67 9.73 -21.27
N LYS A 56 7.01 8.58 -21.83
CA LYS A 56 6.21 7.35 -21.79
C LYS A 56 6.85 6.35 -20.82
N TYR A 57 6.11 5.96 -19.79
CA TYR A 57 6.53 4.96 -18.81
C TYR A 57 5.87 3.63 -19.13
N ASN A 58 6.65 2.56 -19.23
CA ASN A 58 6.11 1.24 -19.49
C ASN A 58 5.47 0.66 -18.19
N ILE A 59 4.16 0.53 -18.21
CA ILE A 59 3.34 -0.01 -17.11
C ILE A 59 2.75 -1.39 -17.41
N THR A 60 3.24 -2.05 -18.47
CA THR A 60 2.78 -3.39 -18.87
C THR A 60 2.91 -4.38 -17.70
N ALA A 61 1.88 -5.19 -17.49
CA ALA A 61 1.78 -6.16 -16.39
C ALA A 61 1.89 -5.56 -14.96
N LYS A 62 1.61 -4.27 -14.83
CA LYS A 62 1.55 -3.58 -13.54
C LYS A 62 0.19 -2.91 -13.35
N VAL A 63 -0.20 -2.74 -12.10
CA VAL A 63 -1.40 -2.00 -11.71
C VAL A 63 -0.99 -0.80 -10.87
N SER A 64 -1.81 0.26 -10.85
CA SER A 64 -1.55 1.37 -9.93
C SER A 64 -1.67 0.88 -8.48
N MET A 65 -0.92 1.51 -7.59
CA MET A 65 -0.99 1.21 -6.16
C MET A 65 -2.42 1.40 -5.61
N LYS A 66 -3.15 2.38 -6.14
CA LYS A 66 -4.56 2.59 -5.81
C LYS A 66 -5.40 1.34 -6.12
N MET A 67 -5.25 0.76 -7.31
CA MET A 67 -5.93 -0.49 -7.68
C MET A 67 -5.42 -1.69 -6.90
N PHE A 68 -4.12 -1.74 -6.60
CA PHE A 68 -3.54 -2.84 -5.83
C PHE A 68 -4.03 -2.87 -4.39
N PHE A 69 -4.36 -1.70 -3.83
CA PHE A 69 -4.90 -1.53 -2.49
C PHE A 69 -6.43 -1.35 -2.47
N ASP A 70 -7.08 -1.53 -3.62
CA ASP A 70 -8.54 -1.62 -3.71
C ASP A 70 -8.98 -3.03 -3.27
N GLY A 71 -9.41 -3.14 -2.03
CA GLY A 71 -9.80 -4.40 -1.40
C GLY A 71 -8.97 -4.74 -0.15
N VAL A 72 -9.03 -6.00 0.27
CA VAL A 72 -8.39 -6.47 1.51
C VAL A 72 -6.91 -6.71 1.30
N ILE A 73 -6.09 -6.10 2.16
CA ILE A 73 -4.63 -6.14 2.10
C ILE A 73 -4.07 -6.91 3.28
N THR A 74 -3.15 -7.85 2.99
CA THR A 74 -2.40 -8.56 4.03
C THR A 74 -1.21 -7.73 4.53
N LYS A 75 -0.80 -7.98 5.77
CA LYS A 75 0.43 -7.42 6.37
C LYS A 75 1.62 -7.50 5.41
N LYS A 76 1.84 -8.68 4.85
CA LYS A 76 2.95 -8.94 3.93
C LYS A 76 2.93 -8.04 2.70
N LYS A 77 1.78 -7.92 2.03
CA LYS A 77 1.63 -7.04 0.85
C LYS A 77 1.94 -5.59 1.20
N PHE A 78 1.34 -5.08 2.29
CA PHE A 78 1.54 -3.71 2.72
C PHE A 78 3.00 -3.39 3.03
N LEU A 79 3.64 -4.20 3.87
CA LEU A 79 5.04 -4.00 4.27
C LEU A 79 6.02 -4.17 3.10
N THR A 80 5.76 -5.11 2.18
CA THR A 80 6.59 -5.30 0.98
C THR A 80 6.55 -4.06 0.08
N VAL A 81 5.36 -3.49 -0.14
CA VAL A 81 5.22 -2.26 -0.94
C VAL A 81 5.89 -1.08 -0.23
N MET A 82 5.68 -0.93 1.09
CA MET A 82 6.30 0.13 1.89
C MET A 82 7.84 0.07 1.83
N SER A 83 8.42 -1.10 2.05
CA SER A 83 9.87 -1.33 1.94
C SER A 83 10.38 -1.06 0.52
N GLY A 84 9.62 -1.51 -0.50
CA GLY A 84 9.96 -1.31 -1.91
C GLY A 84 10.01 0.17 -2.32
N ILE A 85 9.04 0.97 -1.89
CA ILE A 85 9.01 2.42 -2.15
C ILE A 85 10.21 3.11 -1.50
N CYS A 86 10.47 2.81 -0.21
CA CYS A 86 11.63 3.37 0.48
C CYS A 86 12.94 2.97 -0.21
N GLY A 87 13.06 1.71 -0.63
CA GLY A 87 14.24 1.22 -1.35
C GLY A 87 14.47 1.94 -2.68
N ALA A 88 13.40 2.15 -3.46
CA ALA A 88 13.48 2.89 -4.71
C ALA A 88 13.94 4.33 -4.52
N LEU A 89 13.37 5.03 -3.52
CA LEU A 89 13.76 6.41 -3.20
C LEU A 89 15.19 6.51 -2.66
N MET A 90 15.66 5.54 -1.89
CA MET A 90 17.04 5.52 -1.38
C MET A 90 18.08 5.29 -2.47
N ASN A 91 17.73 4.62 -3.57
CA ASN A 91 18.63 4.41 -4.70
C ASN A 91 18.83 5.66 -5.56
N CYS A 92 18.09 6.75 -5.32
CA CYS A 92 18.13 7.95 -6.16
C CYS A 92 19.51 8.59 -6.20
N ASP A 93 20.20 8.65 -5.07
CA ASP A 93 21.52 9.28 -4.94
C ASP A 93 22.57 8.57 -5.82
N ASP A 94 22.50 7.23 -5.93
CA ASP A 94 23.42 6.44 -6.76
C ASP A 94 23.27 6.75 -8.26
N TYR A 95 22.11 7.29 -8.66
CA TYR A 95 21.78 7.62 -10.04
C TYR A 95 21.62 9.12 -10.29
N MET A 96 22.08 9.96 -9.38
CA MET A 96 21.95 11.43 -9.47
C MET A 96 20.51 11.91 -9.73
N LEU A 97 19.53 11.23 -9.14
CA LEU A 97 18.12 11.60 -9.23
C LEU A 97 17.71 12.37 -7.98
N GLU A 98 17.03 13.48 -8.15
CA GLU A 98 16.48 14.23 -7.03
C GLU A 98 15.18 13.59 -6.51
N LEU A 99 15.00 13.51 -5.18
CA LEU A 99 13.77 12.98 -4.58
C LEU A 99 12.52 13.76 -5.01
N SER A 100 12.65 15.07 -5.22
CA SER A 100 11.57 15.95 -5.71
C SER A 100 11.06 15.62 -7.11
N SER A 101 11.82 14.85 -7.89
CA SER A 101 11.41 14.39 -9.23
C SER A 101 10.47 13.18 -9.20
N PHE A 102 10.28 12.56 -8.03
CA PHE A 102 9.40 11.40 -7.87
C PHE A 102 7.97 11.79 -7.53
N VAL A 103 7.02 11.10 -8.17
CA VAL A 103 5.60 11.33 -7.94
C VAL A 103 5.09 10.37 -6.86
N LEU A 104 4.98 10.85 -5.60
CA LEU A 104 4.37 10.09 -4.52
C LEU A 104 2.84 10.25 -4.52
N ASN A 105 2.20 9.56 -5.46
CA ASN A 105 0.76 9.48 -5.55
C ASN A 105 0.37 8.03 -5.87
N THR A 106 -0.63 7.49 -5.18
CA THR A 106 -1.08 6.09 -5.34
C THR A 106 -1.58 5.77 -6.75
N GLU A 107 -1.97 6.76 -7.54
CA GLU A 107 -2.37 6.59 -8.94
C GLU A 107 -1.16 6.42 -9.88
N TYR A 108 0.02 6.95 -9.48
CA TYR A 108 1.24 6.96 -10.31
C TYR A 108 2.38 6.11 -9.74
N ILE A 109 2.13 5.37 -8.66
CA ILE A 109 3.01 4.29 -8.22
C ILE A 109 2.44 3.00 -8.76
N TYR A 110 3.27 2.18 -9.39
CA TYR A 110 2.86 0.94 -10.03
C TYR A 110 3.41 -0.28 -9.29
N ILE A 111 2.57 -1.30 -9.16
CA ILE A 111 2.91 -2.54 -8.45
C ILE A 111 2.87 -3.70 -9.44
N ASP A 112 3.90 -4.50 -9.45
CA ASP A 112 3.90 -5.81 -10.08
C ASP A 112 3.09 -6.77 -9.19
N VAL A 113 1.94 -7.24 -9.71
CA VAL A 113 0.99 -8.05 -8.94
C VAL A 113 1.60 -9.38 -8.48
N SER A 114 2.52 -9.94 -9.27
CA SER A 114 3.12 -11.25 -9.00
C SER A 114 4.15 -11.19 -7.87
N THR A 115 4.89 -10.10 -7.78
CA THR A 115 6.02 -9.93 -6.86
C THR A 115 5.75 -8.94 -5.74
N SER A 116 4.67 -8.16 -5.81
CA SER A 116 4.36 -7.02 -4.95
C SER A 116 5.46 -5.94 -4.94
N LYS A 117 6.32 -5.92 -5.96
CA LYS A 117 7.36 -4.89 -6.10
C LYS A 117 6.76 -3.58 -6.57
N ALA A 118 7.15 -2.49 -5.90
CA ALA A 118 6.76 -1.14 -6.27
C ALA A 118 7.72 -0.54 -7.29
N PHE A 119 7.15 0.24 -8.22
CA PHE A 119 7.85 1.01 -9.23
C PHE A 119 7.35 2.45 -9.21
N LEU A 120 8.26 3.39 -9.07
CA LEU A 120 7.98 4.81 -9.00
C LEU A 120 8.13 5.48 -10.37
N VAL A 121 7.33 6.51 -10.58
CA VAL A 121 7.48 7.44 -11.69
C VAL A 121 8.44 8.55 -11.26
N CYS A 122 9.52 8.71 -12.00
CA CYS A 122 10.43 9.85 -11.89
C CYS A 122 10.22 10.75 -13.12
N VAL A 123 9.84 12.00 -12.90
CA VAL A 123 9.57 12.99 -13.96
C VAL A 123 10.85 13.79 -14.23
N PRO A 124 11.52 13.63 -15.40
CA PRO A 124 12.81 14.25 -15.67
C PRO A 124 12.68 15.70 -16.14
N PHE A 125 11.97 16.51 -15.36
CA PHE A 125 11.84 17.94 -15.56
C PHE A 125 12.20 18.69 -14.28
N LEU A 126 12.84 19.84 -14.45
CA LEU A 126 13.16 20.70 -13.32
C LEU A 126 11.86 21.29 -12.76
N THR A 127 11.50 20.88 -11.56
CA THR A 127 10.34 21.39 -10.85
C THR A 127 10.81 22.22 -9.65
N GLU A 128 9.92 23.05 -9.12
CA GLU A 128 10.17 23.66 -7.81
C GLU A 128 10.33 22.54 -6.77
N LYS A 129 11.42 22.64 -5.99
CA LYS A 129 11.78 21.59 -5.01
C LYS A 129 10.78 21.61 -3.86
N ALA A 130 9.75 20.77 -3.95
CA ALA A 130 8.89 20.47 -2.82
C ALA A 130 9.54 19.33 -2.01
N GLU A 131 9.62 19.50 -0.69
CA GLU A 131 10.03 18.38 0.17
C GLU A 131 9.04 17.22 0.04
N LEU A 132 9.58 16.03 -0.19
CA LEU A 132 8.80 14.82 -0.29
C LEU A 132 8.31 14.39 1.11
N ASN A 133 7.04 14.62 1.41
CA ASN A 133 6.47 14.20 2.70
C ASN A 133 6.05 12.72 2.67
N TYR A 134 7.06 11.83 2.70
CA TYR A 134 6.84 10.38 2.69
C TYR A 134 6.17 9.85 3.97
N LYS A 135 6.32 10.54 5.11
CA LYS A 135 5.63 10.15 6.36
C LYS A 135 4.12 10.26 6.22
N ASP A 136 3.63 11.41 5.77
CA ASP A 136 2.20 11.63 5.59
C ASP A 136 1.66 10.77 4.45
N PHE A 137 2.48 10.53 3.40
CA PHE A 137 2.13 9.60 2.35
C PHE A 137 1.85 8.19 2.90
N PHE A 138 2.76 7.61 3.70
CA PHE A 138 2.54 6.28 4.30
C PHE A 138 1.38 6.24 5.29
N LYS A 139 1.18 7.31 6.09
CA LYS A 139 0.01 7.43 6.98
C LYS A 139 -1.29 7.43 6.19
N ASN A 140 -1.36 8.22 5.12
CA ASN A 140 -2.55 8.31 4.28
C ASN A 140 -2.90 6.96 3.66
N ILE A 141 -1.91 6.22 3.15
CA ILE A 141 -2.15 4.89 2.61
C ILE A 141 -2.67 3.95 3.70
N LEU A 142 -2.06 3.97 4.88
CA LEU A 142 -2.46 3.12 6.00
C LEU A 142 -3.92 3.38 6.41
N PHE A 143 -4.32 4.65 6.49
CA PHE A 143 -5.69 5.02 6.87
C PHE A 143 -6.73 4.75 5.78
N CYS A 144 -6.32 4.73 4.52
CA CYS A 144 -7.23 4.46 3.39
C CYS A 144 -7.32 2.98 3.03
N SER A 145 -6.49 2.12 3.64
CA SER A 145 -6.43 0.68 3.31
C SER A 145 -7.37 -0.16 4.16
N GLN A 146 -7.92 -1.22 3.57
CA GLN A 146 -8.69 -2.24 4.27
C GLN A 146 -7.79 -3.44 4.56
N PHE A 147 -7.50 -3.70 5.84
CA PHE A 147 -6.63 -4.79 6.23
C PHE A 147 -7.40 -6.07 6.51
N ASP A 148 -6.73 -7.22 6.27
CA ASP A 148 -7.29 -8.54 6.52
C ASP A 148 -7.49 -8.74 8.03
N GLN A 149 -8.76 -8.86 8.44
CA GLN A 149 -9.15 -9.05 9.82
C GLN A 149 -8.89 -10.48 10.33
N SER A 150 -8.51 -11.40 9.45
CA SER A 150 -8.08 -12.75 9.84
C SER A 150 -6.64 -12.78 10.35
N GLU A 151 -5.85 -11.75 10.03
CA GLU A 151 -4.49 -11.56 10.55
C GLU A 151 -4.51 -10.80 11.89
N ASN A 152 -3.45 -10.97 12.69
CA ASN A 152 -3.25 -10.11 13.85
C ASN A 152 -2.89 -8.69 13.37
N CYS A 153 -3.80 -7.73 13.58
CA CYS A 153 -3.65 -6.35 13.14
C CYS A 153 -2.82 -5.46 14.08
N ASP A 154 -2.16 -5.99 15.11
CA ASP A 154 -1.30 -5.22 16.04
C ASP A 154 -0.17 -4.48 15.30
N TYR A 155 0.26 -5.00 14.15
CA TYR A 155 1.29 -4.35 13.33
C TYR A 155 0.87 -2.97 12.83
N ILE A 156 -0.43 -2.73 12.63
CA ILE A 156 -0.95 -1.42 12.19
C ILE A 156 -0.67 -0.37 13.27
N ALA A 157 -0.98 -0.68 14.53
CA ALA A 157 -0.71 0.20 15.66
C ALA A 157 0.81 0.47 15.81
N LYS A 158 1.65 -0.55 15.59
CA LYS A 158 3.11 -0.41 15.60
C LYS A 158 3.60 0.53 14.50
N ILE A 159 3.07 0.41 13.26
CA ILE A 159 3.43 1.31 12.16
C ILE A 159 3.01 2.75 12.46
N ILE A 160 1.77 2.97 12.94
CA ILE A 160 1.27 4.30 13.29
C ILE A 160 2.16 4.92 14.37
N THR A 161 2.45 4.16 15.43
CA THR A 161 3.32 4.63 16.53
C THR A 161 4.69 5.00 16.00
N PHE A 162 5.30 4.15 15.17
CA PHE A 162 6.60 4.41 14.57
C PHE A 162 6.60 5.69 13.73
N LEU A 163 5.63 5.85 12.83
CA LEU A 163 5.54 7.04 11.96
C LEU A 163 5.23 8.34 12.74
N ASN A 164 4.64 8.25 13.94
CA ASN A 164 4.30 9.42 14.77
C ASN A 164 5.42 9.80 15.74
N THR A 165 6.16 8.84 16.28
CA THR A 165 7.05 9.06 17.43
C THR A 165 8.45 9.52 17.01
N ASP A 166 8.89 9.15 15.82
CA ASP A 166 10.25 9.42 15.40
C ASP A 166 10.35 10.73 14.62
N GLN A 167 10.94 11.77 15.26
CA GLN A 167 11.29 13.04 14.61
C GLN A 167 12.37 12.85 13.54
N SER A 168 13.19 11.80 13.66
CA SER A 168 14.27 11.42 12.72
C SER A 168 13.85 10.31 11.75
N CYS A 169 12.55 10.11 11.52
CA CYS A 169 12.04 9.08 10.62
C CYS A 169 12.56 9.31 9.18
N THR A 170 13.58 8.57 8.81
CA THR A 170 14.20 8.59 7.48
C THR A 170 13.65 7.46 6.61
N LEU A 171 13.83 7.54 5.29
CA LEU A 171 13.49 6.44 4.38
C LEU A 171 14.14 5.12 4.80
N LYS A 172 15.40 5.18 5.26
CA LYS A 172 16.12 4.02 5.76
C LYS A 172 15.46 3.43 7.01
N SER A 173 15.12 4.25 7.99
CA SER A 173 14.48 3.77 9.22
C SER A 173 13.09 3.16 8.97
N ILE A 174 12.33 3.72 8.02
CA ILE A 174 11.04 3.16 7.60
C ILE A 174 11.24 1.80 6.92
N ARG A 175 12.20 1.70 6.02
CA ARG A 175 12.53 0.44 5.34
C ARG A 175 12.98 -0.63 6.32
N ASP A 176 13.94 -0.31 7.19
CA ASP A 176 14.47 -1.24 8.19
C ASP A 176 13.36 -1.74 9.13
N PHE A 177 12.43 -0.84 9.51
CA PHE A 177 11.27 -1.20 10.30
C PHE A 177 10.32 -2.15 9.55
N ALA A 178 10.00 -1.87 8.28
CA ALA A 178 9.14 -2.73 7.47
C ALA A 178 9.79 -4.11 7.25
N ASP A 179 11.09 -4.15 6.92
CA ASP A 179 11.84 -5.38 6.70
C ASP A 179 11.97 -6.23 7.99
N LYS A 180 12.11 -5.57 9.15
CA LYS A 180 12.09 -6.24 10.46
C LYS A 180 10.74 -6.90 10.71
N MET A 181 9.65 -6.17 10.49
CA MET A 181 8.29 -6.70 10.68
C MET A 181 7.93 -7.82 9.71
N LEU A 182 8.51 -7.82 8.49
CA LEU A 182 8.37 -8.92 7.54
C LEU A 182 9.09 -10.19 8.01
N LYS A 183 10.20 -10.06 8.74
CA LYS A 183 10.98 -11.18 9.29
C LYS A 183 10.38 -11.75 10.57
N GLU A 184 9.61 -10.95 11.30
CA GLU A 184 8.91 -11.34 12.54
C GLU A 184 7.64 -12.18 12.24
N GLU A 185 7.57 -12.88 11.11
CA GLU A 185 6.55 -13.88 10.81
C GLU A 185 6.80 -15.12 11.69
N GLY A 186 6.36 -15.04 12.96
CA GLY A 186 5.99 -16.22 13.71
C GLY A 186 4.64 -16.75 13.18
N PRO A 187 4.24 -17.98 13.47
CA PRO A 187 2.96 -18.50 13.04
C PRO A 187 1.86 -17.60 13.61
N ASP A 188 1.21 -16.81 12.75
CA ASP A 188 -0.02 -16.10 13.07
C ASP A 188 -1.17 -17.12 13.18
N GLU A 189 -1.03 -18.04 14.11
CA GLU A 189 -2.14 -18.85 14.57
C GLU A 189 -2.97 -17.96 15.50
N TYR A 190 -3.88 -17.18 14.93
CA TYR A 190 -4.95 -16.56 15.69
C TYR A 190 -5.82 -17.71 16.24
N VAL A 191 -5.47 -18.17 17.43
CA VAL A 191 -6.35 -19.04 18.22
C VAL A 191 -7.60 -18.20 18.53
N ARG A 192 -8.68 -18.43 17.76
CA ARG A 192 -10.00 -17.92 18.15
C ARG A 192 -10.22 -18.32 19.60
N PRO A 193 -10.54 -17.39 20.52
CA PRO A 193 -10.98 -17.79 21.85
C PRO A 193 -12.20 -18.68 21.64
N GLU A 194 -12.08 -19.96 22.04
CA GLU A 194 -13.22 -20.86 22.09
C GLU A 194 -14.27 -20.18 22.98
N ILE A 195 -15.42 -19.89 22.38
CA ILE A 195 -16.60 -19.52 23.13
C ILE A 195 -16.92 -20.75 23.97
N ILE A 196 -16.53 -20.71 25.24
CA ILE A 196 -16.92 -21.74 26.22
C ILE A 196 -18.44 -21.60 26.33
N ASN A 197 -19.15 -22.41 25.54
CA ASN A 197 -20.56 -22.67 25.78
C ASN A 197 -20.66 -23.41 27.11
N GLN A 198 -20.83 -22.64 28.17
CA GLN A 198 -21.30 -23.18 29.45
C GLN A 198 -22.76 -23.62 29.28
N SER A 199 -22.96 -24.80 28.75
CA SER A 199 -24.21 -25.54 28.85
C SER A 199 -23.90 -27.03 29.05
N ALA A 200 -23.25 -27.32 30.16
CA ALA A 200 -23.31 -28.64 30.80
C ALA A 200 -24.02 -28.46 32.11
N VAL A 201 -25.34 -28.42 32.06
CA VAL A 201 -26.17 -28.65 33.27
C VAL A 201 -26.10 -30.13 33.60
N ASP A 202 -25.51 -30.45 34.74
CA ASP A 202 -25.46 -31.77 35.34
C ASP A 202 -26.86 -32.42 35.44
N PRO A 203 -27.11 -33.64 34.96
CA PRO A 203 -28.39 -34.32 35.11
C PRO A 203 -28.42 -35.20 36.39
N LYS A 204 -28.40 -34.55 37.57
CA LYS A 204 -28.69 -35.24 38.83
C LYS A 204 -29.31 -34.27 39.81
N ILE A 205 -30.60 -33.97 39.65
CA ILE A 205 -31.55 -33.72 40.76
C ILE A 205 -32.94 -33.76 40.11
N ASN A 206 -33.52 -34.94 39.96
CA ASN A 206 -34.93 -35.14 39.75
C ASN A 206 -35.39 -36.24 40.69
N GLN A 207 -35.74 -35.83 41.90
CA GLN A 207 -36.70 -36.58 42.72
C GLN A 207 -37.42 -35.59 43.69
N ALA A 208 -38.75 -35.70 43.57
CA ALA A 208 -39.75 -35.21 44.54
C ALA A 208 -40.02 -33.71 44.60
N VAL A 209 -41.11 -33.28 43.94
CA VAL A 209 -42.31 -32.88 44.66
C VAL A 209 -43.50 -32.83 43.68
N GLN A 210 -44.41 -33.79 43.81
CA GLN A 210 -45.78 -33.68 43.30
C GLN A 210 -46.54 -32.67 44.12
N VAL A 211 -47.00 -31.59 43.51
CA VAL A 211 -48.07 -30.75 44.09
C VAL A 211 -49.16 -30.62 43.05
N SER A 212 -50.31 -31.18 43.40
CA SER A 212 -51.57 -31.19 42.68
C SER A 212 -52.11 -29.80 42.30
N ALA A 213 -52.52 -29.68 41.05
CA ALA A 213 -53.25 -28.48 40.54
C ALA A 213 -54.72 -28.54 40.93
N PRO A 214 -55.35 -27.43 41.29
CA PRO A 214 -56.80 -27.39 41.49
C PRO A 214 -57.53 -27.22 40.15
N VAL A 215 -58.50 -28.05 39.97
CA VAL A 215 -59.51 -28.03 38.90
C VAL A 215 -60.40 -26.79 39.08
N ILE A 216 -60.41 -25.88 38.14
CA ILE A 216 -61.42 -24.83 38.05
C ILE A 216 -62.45 -25.23 36.99
N ASN A 217 -63.62 -25.60 37.51
CA ASN A 217 -64.83 -25.86 36.74
C ASN A 217 -65.43 -24.52 36.29
N ARG A 218 -65.64 -24.35 34.98
CA ARG A 218 -66.44 -23.27 34.42
C ARG A 218 -67.67 -23.89 33.80
N ASP A 219 -68.75 -23.82 34.55
CA ASP A 219 -70.08 -23.96 34.01
C ASP A 219 -70.82 -22.62 34.11
N LEU A 220 -71.45 -22.26 32.98
CA LEU A 220 -72.72 -21.57 32.80
C LEU A 220 -72.83 -20.05 33.21
N LYS A 221 -73.06 -19.20 32.31
CA LYS A 221 -74.26 -18.85 31.54
C LYS A 221 -73.93 -17.78 30.51
#